data_2c134eed84067337c89b1e0ffb2e88f5
#
_entry.id   2c134eed84067337c89b1e0ffb2e88f5
#
_cell.length_a   1.000
_cell.length_b   1.000
_cell.length_c   1.000
_cell.angle_alpha   90.00
_cell.angle_beta   90.00
_cell.angle_gamma   90.00
#
_symmetry.space_group_name_H-M   'P 1'
#
loop_
_entity.id
_entity.type
_entity.pdbx_description
1 polymer ?
#
loop_
_entity_poly.entity_id
_entity_poly.type
_entity_poly.pdbx_seq_one_letter_code
_entity_poly.pdbx_strand_id
1 'polypeptide(L)'
;MSEALFEILRGFRLDAEPVSCEPYGCGHINATYLAVTASGRRYILQKINHHTFRDVAGLMENITSVTEFLRTKTDDPRSVLTLVKTADGASYLHAQEGYWRVYDFVEDTICLQQPETDEDFYQSAVGFGTFQQLLAEFPAEKLHETIPNFHNTPDRYRAFLETLERDPMRRAAQVQPEIEFALARQSEMAALQTALKAGELPLRVTHNDTKLNNVLLDAKTRKALCVIDLDTVMPGSSLYDFGDSIRFGAATAAEDERDLSRMEMSLERFHVFTRGYVRSCPGLTQKELELLPLGAKTMTMECGVRFLTDYLDGDHYFAVHRDGQNLDRARTQFRLVADMEKKWNEMQKIVAEETNKER
;
A
#
# COMPACT_ATOMS: atom_id res chain seq x y z
N MET A 1 26.14 -10.87 -14.34
CA MET A 1 25.06 -10.09 -13.69
C MET A 1 25.60 -8.82 -13.05
N SER A 2 26.73 -8.85 -12.33
CA SER A 2 27.29 -7.64 -11.68
C SER A 2 27.71 -6.53 -12.65
N GLU A 3 28.39 -6.85 -13.77
CA GLU A 3 28.89 -5.81 -14.71
C GLU A 3 27.73 -5.03 -15.37
N ALA A 4 26.68 -5.70 -15.80
CA ALA A 4 25.50 -5.03 -16.38
C ALA A 4 24.81 -4.06 -15.37
N LEU A 5 24.74 -4.44 -14.09
CA LEU A 5 24.19 -3.57 -13.05
C LEU A 5 25.11 -2.38 -12.76
N PHE A 6 26.43 -2.57 -12.84
CA PHE A 6 27.41 -1.48 -12.68
C PHE A 6 27.33 -0.48 -13.84
N GLU A 7 27.15 -0.95 -15.08
CA GLU A 7 26.90 -0.05 -16.23
C GLU A 7 25.64 0.80 -16.03
N ILE A 8 24.57 0.20 -15.52
CA ILE A 8 23.33 0.93 -15.19
C ILE A 8 23.60 1.95 -14.09
N LEU A 9 24.28 1.57 -13.00
CA LEU A 9 24.62 2.45 -11.89
C LEU A 9 25.47 3.65 -12.32
N ARG A 10 26.43 3.46 -13.24
CA ARG A 10 27.26 4.56 -13.81
C ARG A 10 26.45 5.58 -14.60
N GLY A 11 25.21 5.25 -15.00
CA GLY A 11 24.28 6.21 -15.60
C GLY A 11 23.69 7.23 -14.62
N PHE A 12 23.91 7.05 -13.32
CA PHE A 12 23.41 7.92 -12.25
C PHE A 12 24.54 8.73 -11.59
N ARG A 13 24.21 9.85 -10.98
CA ARG A 13 25.14 10.73 -10.27
C ARG A 13 25.49 10.17 -8.89
N LEU A 14 26.16 9.02 -8.85
CA LEU A 14 26.69 8.47 -7.62
C LEU A 14 27.91 9.31 -7.13
N ASP A 15 28.21 9.19 -5.86
CA ASP A 15 29.35 9.88 -5.23
C ASP A 15 30.72 9.28 -5.61
N ALA A 16 30.75 7.99 -5.95
CA ALA A 16 31.96 7.24 -6.37
C ALA A 16 31.57 6.02 -7.22
N GLU A 17 32.56 5.30 -7.76
CA GLU A 17 32.34 4.05 -8.51
C GLU A 17 31.65 2.98 -7.66
N PRO A 18 30.66 2.26 -8.22
CA PRO A 18 30.01 1.14 -7.55
C PRO A 18 31.00 -0.03 -7.39
N VAL A 19 31.06 -0.61 -6.18
CA VAL A 19 31.94 -1.75 -5.85
C VAL A 19 31.18 -3.02 -5.52
N SER A 20 29.90 -2.91 -5.16
CA SER A 20 28.99 -4.06 -5.00
C SER A 20 27.57 -3.68 -5.39
N CYS A 21 26.79 -4.68 -5.83
CA CYS A 21 25.37 -4.55 -6.14
C CYS A 21 24.72 -5.93 -6.00
N GLU A 22 23.97 -6.11 -4.90
CA GLU A 22 23.38 -7.39 -4.50
C GLU A 22 21.85 -7.29 -4.36
N PRO A 23 21.08 -8.36 -4.62
CA PRO A 23 19.64 -8.37 -4.38
C PRO A 23 19.32 -7.93 -2.93
N TYR A 24 18.30 -7.12 -2.77
CA TYR A 24 17.95 -6.54 -1.48
C TYR A 24 16.44 -6.46 -1.27
N GLY A 25 15.99 -6.71 -0.03
CA GLY A 25 14.60 -6.59 0.36
C GLY A 25 13.73 -7.78 -0.06
N CYS A 26 12.43 -7.66 0.22
CA CYS A 26 11.40 -8.70 0.00
C CYS A 26 10.31 -8.24 -0.96
N GLY A 27 10.51 -7.15 -1.70
CA GLY A 27 9.54 -6.63 -2.66
C GLY A 27 9.27 -7.62 -3.79
N HIS A 28 7.99 -7.74 -4.21
CA HIS A 28 7.57 -8.72 -5.20
C HIS A 28 7.34 -8.13 -6.60
N ILE A 29 7.24 -6.80 -6.72
CA ILE A 29 6.90 -6.14 -7.98
C ILE A 29 8.17 -5.71 -8.71
N ASN A 30 9.02 -4.91 -8.06
CA ASN A 30 10.27 -4.42 -8.63
C ASN A 30 11.45 -5.29 -8.20
N ALA A 31 12.42 -5.49 -9.08
CA ALA A 31 13.70 -6.07 -8.67
C ALA A 31 14.53 -4.98 -7.98
N THR A 32 14.88 -5.22 -6.71
CA THR A 32 15.58 -4.26 -5.85
C THR A 32 16.96 -4.78 -5.48
N TYR A 33 17.95 -3.89 -5.51
CA TYR A 33 19.34 -4.17 -5.21
C TYR A 33 19.92 -3.12 -4.26
N LEU A 34 20.77 -3.55 -3.35
CA LEU A 34 21.63 -2.68 -2.56
C LEU A 34 22.95 -2.51 -3.30
N ALA A 35 23.25 -1.27 -3.66
CA ALA A 35 24.53 -0.90 -4.25
C ALA A 35 25.40 -0.15 -3.23
N VAL A 36 26.72 -0.45 -3.25
CA VAL A 36 27.70 0.25 -2.42
C VAL A 36 28.78 0.83 -3.33
N THR A 37 29.18 2.06 -3.07
CA THR A 37 30.27 2.74 -3.79
C THR A 37 31.60 2.60 -3.09
N ALA A 38 32.70 2.95 -3.76
CA ALA A 38 34.05 2.93 -3.21
C ALA A 38 34.23 3.85 -1.99
N SER A 39 33.37 4.83 -1.80
CA SER A 39 33.33 5.66 -0.59
C SER A 39 32.68 4.98 0.62
N GLY A 40 31.97 3.86 0.41
CA GLY A 40 31.15 3.18 1.39
C GLY A 40 29.69 3.65 1.43
N ARG A 41 29.29 4.64 0.61
CA ARG A 41 27.92 5.11 0.55
C ARG A 41 27.02 4.05 -0.09
N ARG A 42 25.80 3.91 0.43
CA ARG A 42 24.80 2.93 0.02
C ARG A 42 23.70 3.56 -0.81
N TYR A 43 23.19 2.82 -1.77
CA TYR A 43 22.10 3.20 -2.66
C TYR A 43 21.14 2.03 -2.88
N ILE A 44 19.90 2.34 -3.18
CA ILE A 44 18.90 1.36 -3.64
C ILE A 44 18.73 1.52 -5.14
N LEU A 45 19.15 0.53 -5.93
CA LEU A 45 18.85 0.41 -7.36
C LEU A 45 17.59 -0.43 -7.53
N GLN A 46 16.65 0.05 -8.33
CA GLN A 46 15.43 -0.69 -8.66
C GLN A 46 15.21 -0.76 -10.17
N LYS A 47 14.90 -1.98 -10.64
CA LYS A 47 14.32 -2.19 -11.98
C LYS A 47 12.81 -2.09 -11.87
N ILE A 48 12.22 -1.08 -12.51
CA ILE A 48 10.79 -0.82 -12.49
C ILE A 48 10.07 -1.89 -13.31
N ASN A 49 9.05 -2.49 -12.74
CA ASN A 49 8.19 -3.44 -13.44
C ASN A 49 7.21 -2.71 -14.37
N HIS A 50 7.64 -2.42 -15.59
CA HIS A 50 6.85 -1.71 -16.60
C HIS A 50 5.69 -2.52 -17.19
N HIS A 51 5.55 -3.81 -16.83
CA HIS A 51 4.35 -4.59 -17.16
C HIS A 51 3.21 -4.25 -16.21
N THR A 52 3.52 -3.98 -14.93
CA THR A 52 2.57 -3.51 -13.92
C THR A 52 2.33 -2.00 -14.08
N PHE A 53 3.41 -1.22 -14.13
CA PHE A 53 3.39 0.24 -14.26
C PHE A 53 3.67 0.63 -15.71
N ARG A 54 2.62 0.62 -16.54
CA ARG A 54 2.75 0.82 -17.99
C ARG A 54 3.19 2.24 -18.36
N ASP A 55 2.79 3.23 -17.56
CA ASP A 55 3.23 4.62 -17.69
C ASP A 55 4.36 4.90 -16.68
N VAL A 56 5.58 4.51 -17.06
CA VAL A 56 6.76 4.75 -16.22
C VAL A 56 7.05 6.24 -16.06
N ALA A 57 6.77 7.07 -17.08
CA ALA A 57 6.98 8.50 -17.00
C ALA A 57 6.06 9.13 -15.96
N GLY A 58 4.75 8.86 -16.03
CA GLY A 58 3.79 9.34 -15.05
C GLY A 58 4.06 8.80 -13.63
N LEU A 59 4.49 7.55 -13.49
CA LEU A 59 4.95 6.99 -12.22
C LEU A 59 6.09 7.82 -11.62
N MET A 60 7.11 8.11 -12.41
CA MET A 60 8.29 8.84 -11.93
C MET A 60 8.03 10.33 -11.71
N GLU A 61 7.06 10.91 -12.43
CA GLU A 61 6.56 12.27 -12.17
C GLU A 61 5.82 12.33 -10.82
N ASN A 62 4.97 11.35 -10.52
CA ASN A 62 4.31 11.25 -9.21
C ASN A 62 5.33 11.17 -8.07
N ILE A 63 6.27 10.24 -8.15
CA ILE A 63 7.29 10.03 -7.11
C ILE A 63 8.14 11.28 -6.94
N THR A 64 8.59 11.90 -8.03
CA THR A 64 9.43 13.11 -7.99
C THR A 64 8.67 14.26 -7.35
N SER A 65 7.45 14.55 -7.81
CA SER A 65 6.68 15.68 -7.31
C SER A 65 6.27 15.51 -5.84
N VAL A 66 5.89 14.31 -5.43
CA VAL A 66 5.54 14.00 -4.03
C VAL A 66 6.77 14.10 -3.12
N THR A 67 7.91 13.53 -3.51
CA THR A 67 9.12 13.58 -2.69
C THR A 67 9.70 15.00 -2.61
N GLU A 68 9.67 15.75 -3.69
CA GLU A 68 10.08 17.18 -3.70
C GLU A 68 9.17 18.02 -2.81
N PHE A 69 7.85 17.81 -2.85
CA PHE A 69 6.91 18.51 -1.97
C PHE A 69 7.13 18.14 -0.50
N LEU A 70 7.22 16.85 -0.17
CA LEU A 70 7.51 16.39 1.20
C LEU A 70 8.80 16.99 1.74
N ARG A 71 9.83 17.13 0.90
CA ARG A 71 11.11 17.74 1.27
C ARG A 71 10.96 19.21 1.73
N THR A 72 9.94 19.92 1.27
CA THR A 72 9.63 21.28 1.74
C THR A 72 8.97 21.32 3.12
N LYS A 73 8.52 20.20 3.63
CA LYS A 73 7.75 20.08 4.90
C LYS A 73 8.55 19.49 6.06
N THR A 74 9.80 19.06 5.82
CA THR A 74 10.63 18.42 6.84
C THR A 74 12.11 18.79 6.69
N ASP A 75 12.80 18.91 7.82
CA ASP A 75 14.23 19.20 7.87
C ASP A 75 15.12 17.94 8.01
N ASP A 76 14.55 16.78 8.42
CA ASP A 76 15.30 15.52 8.49
C ASP A 76 15.45 14.91 7.08
N PRO A 77 16.69 14.84 6.54
CA PRO A 77 16.92 14.29 5.21
C PRO A 77 16.55 12.81 5.08
N ARG A 78 16.45 12.08 6.21
CA ARG A 78 16.08 10.66 6.23
C ARG A 78 14.58 10.43 6.17
N SER A 79 13.76 11.45 6.41
CA SER A 79 12.30 11.31 6.48
C SER A 79 11.60 11.23 5.14
N VAL A 80 12.33 11.47 4.05
CA VAL A 80 11.79 11.43 2.67
C VAL A 80 12.79 10.74 1.75
N LEU A 81 12.29 9.82 0.91
CA LEU A 81 13.11 9.19 -0.13
C LEU A 81 13.76 10.25 -1.04
N THR A 82 15.03 10.05 -1.35
CA THR A 82 15.80 10.90 -2.23
C THR A 82 16.15 10.16 -3.51
N LEU A 83 15.60 10.62 -4.65
CA LEU A 83 15.96 10.10 -5.96
C LEU A 83 17.35 10.60 -6.37
N VAL A 84 18.21 9.70 -6.78
CA VAL A 84 19.49 10.02 -7.43
C VAL A 84 19.24 10.24 -8.90
N LYS A 85 19.55 11.44 -9.38
CA LYS A 85 19.34 11.80 -10.79
C LYS A 85 20.37 11.09 -11.70
N THR A 86 19.98 10.84 -12.93
CA THR A 86 20.89 10.38 -13.99
C THR A 86 21.90 11.47 -14.34
N ALA A 87 22.92 11.13 -15.12
CA ALA A 87 23.96 12.09 -15.56
C ALA A 87 23.37 13.30 -16.31
N ASP A 88 22.30 13.12 -17.08
CA ASP A 88 21.55 14.15 -17.81
C ASP A 88 20.44 14.81 -16.98
N GLY A 89 20.26 14.41 -15.72
CA GLY A 89 19.33 15.03 -14.76
C GLY A 89 17.93 14.41 -14.69
N ALA A 90 17.68 13.29 -15.39
CA ALA A 90 16.40 12.58 -15.31
C ALA A 90 16.23 11.85 -13.96
N SER A 91 15.00 11.48 -13.63
CA SER A 91 14.66 10.73 -12.40
C SER A 91 14.77 9.21 -12.56
N TYR A 92 14.88 8.73 -13.77
CA TYR A 92 15.05 7.31 -14.11
C TYR A 92 15.87 7.16 -15.38
N LEU A 93 16.43 5.96 -15.59
CA LEU A 93 17.19 5.59 -16.76
C LEU A 93 16.45 4.51 -17.55
N HIS A 94 16.27 4.71 -18.86
CA HIS A 94 15.86 3.65 -19.76
C HIS A 94 17.13 3.06 -20.41
N ALA A 95 17.51 1.87 -20.00
CA ALA A 95 18.72 1.19 -20.46
C ALA A 95 18.51 -0.30 -20.60
N GLN A 96 19.13 -0.91 -21.61
CA GLN A 96 18.97 -2.33 -21.92
C GLN A 96 17.47 -2.70 -22.02
N GLU A 97 17.03 -3.72 -21.28
CA GLU A 97 15.66 -4.24 -21.35
C GLU A 97 14.77 -3.69 -20.23
N GLY A 98 14.95 -2.44 -19.78
CA GLY A 98 14.13 -1.95 -18.69
C GLY A 98 14.33 -0.51 -18.28
N TYR A 99 13.56 -0.12 -17.28
CA TYR A 99 13.59 1.19 -16.65
C TYR A 99 14.17 1.04 -15.26
N TRP A 100 15.07 1.95 -14.89
CA TRP A 100 15.83 1.87 -13.66
C TRP A 100 15.79 3.19 -12.92
N ARG A 101 15.74 3.13 -11.60
CA ARG A 101 15.85 4.28 -10.72
C ARG A 101 16.78 3.97 -9.56
N VAL A 102 17.35 5.01 -8.97
CA VAL A 102 18.21 4.91 -7.80
C VAL A 102 17.69 5.84 -6.72
N TYR A 103 17.67 5.34 -5.48
CA TYR A 103 17.46 6.15 -4.28
C TYR A 103 18.71 6.14 -3.41
N ASP A 104 18.93 7.22 -2.68
CA ASP A 104 19.82 7.18 -1.53
C ASP A 104 19.30 6.15 -0.52
N PHE A 105 20.20 5.37 0.07
CA PHE A 105 19.82 4.46 1.14
C PHE A 105 19.51 5.25 2.41
N VAL A 106 18.41 4.95 3.07
CA VAL A 106 18.04 5.60 4.34
C VAL A 106 18.75 4.88 5.47
N GLU A 107 19.81 5.52 6.00
CA GLU A 107 20.70 4.94 6.99
C GLU A 107 20.05 4.86 8.39
N ASP A 108 20.56 3.96 9.24
CA ASP A 108 20.13 3.78 10.63
C ASP A 108 18.62 3.53 10.77
N THR A 109 18.07 2.69 9.88
CA THR A 109 16.65 2.31 9.88
C THR A 109 16.47 0.81 9.99
N ILE A 110 15.26 0.42 10.44
CA ILE A 110 14.75 -0.94 10.40
C ILE A 110 13.45 -0.98 9.60
N CYS A 111 13.27 -2.08 8.87
CA CYS A 111 12.07 -2.38 8.11
C CYS A 111 11.47 -3.68 8.67
N LEU A 112 10.26 -3.62 9.19
CA LEU A 112 9.58 -4.76 9.80
C LEU A 112 8.58 -5.37 8.84
N GLN A 113 8.62 -6.69 8.65
CA GLN A 113 7.63 -7.41 7.82
C GLN A 113 6.30 -7.59 8.57
N GLN A 114 6.37 -7.73 9.88
CA GLN A 114 5.22 -7.81 10.79
C GLN A 114 5.55 -7.03 12.06
N PRO A 115 4.53 -6.50 12.76
CA PRO A 115 4.77 -5.82 14.02
C PRO A 115 5.24 -6.84 15.08
N GLU A 116 6.35 -6.54 15.74
CA GLU A 116 6.84 -7.31 16.87
C GLU A 116 6.10 -6.91 18.16
N THR A 117 5.64 -5.66 18.20
CA THR A 117 4.90 -5.08 19.32
C THR A 117 3.73 -4.23 18.81
N ASP A 118 2.77 -3.92 19.67
CA ASP A 118 1.69 -2.98 19.36
C ASP A 118 2.23 -1.57 19.06
N GLU A 119 3.35 -1.19 19.68
CA GLU A 119 4.01 0.09 19.40
C GLU A 119 4.54 0.16 17.96
N ASP A 120 5.05 -0.93 17.39
CA ASP A 120 5.47 -0.95 15.98
C ASP A 120 4.30 -0.70 15.05
N PHE A 121 3.13 -1.26 15.36
CA PHE A 121 1.91 -1.04 14.58
C PHE A 121 1.37 0.38 14.77
N TYR A 122 1.47 0.93 15.99
CA TYR A 122 1.20 2.34 16.25
C TYR A 122 2.11 3.25 15.42
N GLN A 123 3.40 2.95 15.37
CA GLN A 123 4.36 3.73 14.60
C GLN A 123 4.11 3.62 13.09
N SER A 124 3.64 2.48 12.58
CA SER A 124 3.16 2.38 11.19
C SER A 124 2.00 3.36 10.92
N ALA A 125 1.04 3.42 11.84
CA ALA A 125 -0.07 4.37 11.75
C ALA A 125 0.41 5.83 11.79
N VAL A 126 1.37 6.14 12.66
CA VAL A 126 2.02 7.47 12.71
C VAL A 126 2.70 7.80 11.39
N GLY A 127 3.41 6.84 10.79
CA GLY A 127 4.08 7.03 9.50
C GLY A 127 3.11 7.40 8.38
N PHE A 128 2.07 6.60 8.17
CA PHE A 128 1.08 6.87 7.13
C PHE A 128 0.19 8.08 7.42
N GLY A 129 -0.20 8.31 8.69
CA GLY A 129 -0.96 9.48 9.08
C GLY A 129 -0.15 10.78 8.87
N THR A 130 1.14 10.78 9.21
CA THR A 130 2.05 11.91 8.97
C THR A 130 2.22 12.13 7.46
N PHE A 131 2.38 11.07 6.67
CA PHE A 131 2.45 11.16 5.20
C PHE A 131 1.20 11.85 4.63
N GLN A 132 -0.01 11.44 5.05
CA GLN A 132 -1.26 12.07 4.67
C GLN A 132 -1.32 13.55 5.09
N GLN A 133 -0.91 13.87 6.32
CA GLN A 133 -0.92 15.24 6.84
C GLN A 133 0.04 16.15 6.10
N LEU A 134 1.26 15.70 5.84
CA LEU A 134 2.26 16.48 5.12
C LEU A 134 1.85 16.77 3.68
N LEU A 135 1.09 15.87 3.05
CA LEU A 135 0.58 15.99 1.68
C LEU A 135 -0.82 16.62 1.59
N ALA A 136 -1.39 17.09 2.71
CA ALA A 136 -2.75 17.65 2.72
C ALA A 136 -2.94 18.83 1.77
N GLU A 137 -1.89 19.63 1.52
CA GLU A 137 -1.90 20.79 0.60
C GLU A 137 -1.38 20.43 -0.80
N PHE A 138 -0.95 19.19 -1.04
CA PHE A 138 -0.53 18.77 -2.36
C PHE A 138 -1.74 18.64 -3.29
N PRO A 139 -1.70 19.19 -4.51
CA PRO A 139 -2.81 19.10 -5.46
C PRO A 139 -2.91 17.68 -6.05
N ALA A 140 -3.65 16.81 -5.36
CA ALA A 140 -3.75 15.38 -5.66
C ALA A 140 -4.22 15.09 -7.10
N GLU A 141 -5.04 15.98 -7.68
CA GLU A 141 -5.53 15.90 -9.06
C GLU A 141 -4.43 16.00 -10.12
N LYS A 142 -3.22 16.42 -9.75
CA LYS A 142 -2.04 16.46 -10.66
C LYS A 142 -1.34 15.12 -10.79
N LEU A 143 -1.64 14.17 -9.89
CA LEU A 143 -1.02 12.85 -9.95
C LEU A 143 -1.65 11.99 -11.05
N HIS A 144 -0.81 11.20 -11.69
CA HIS A 144 -1.22 10.19 -12.66
C HIS A 144 -1.80 8.95 -11.97
N GLU A 145 -2.85 8.37 -12.53
CA GLU A 145 -3.28 7.03 -12.14
C GLU A 145 -2.34 5.99 -12.75
N THR A 146 -1.32 5.59 -12.02
CA THR A 146 -0.30 4.64 -12.48
C THR A 146 -0.84 3.22 -12.64
N ILE A 147 -1.89 2.88 -11.90
CA ILE A 147 -2.71 1.67 -12.06
C ILE A 147 -4.17 2.12 -12.17
N PRO A 148 -4.76 2.14 -13.38
CA PRO A 148 -6.13 2.58 -13.57
C PRO A 148 -7.14 1.82 -12.71
N ASN A 149 -8.07 2.57 -12.11
CA ASN A 149 -9.13 2.02 -11.25
C ASN A 149 -8.61 1.16 -10.07
N PHE A 150 -7.45 1.49 -9.49
CA PHE A 150 -6.80 0.63 -8.51
C PHE A 150 -7.71 0.31 -7.32
N HIS A 151 -8.30 1.32 -6.67
CA HIS A 151 -9.29 1.18 -5.59
C HIS A 151 -10.69 1.65 -5.99
N ASN A 152 -11.07 1.43 -7.25
CA ASN A 152 -12.43 1.59 -7.69
C ASN A 152 -13.23 0.31 -7.40
N THR A 153 -13.71 0.16 -6.16
CA THR A 153 -14.41 -1.05 -5.71
C THR A 153 -15.61 -1.42 -6.59
N PRO A 154 -16.46 -0.48 -7.06
CA PRO A 154 -17.49 -0.80 -8.06
C PRO A 154 -16.96 -1.44 -9.35
N ASP A 155 -15.80 -0.98 -9.83
CA ASP A 155 -15.16 -1.54 -11.02
C ASP A 155 -14.60 -2.95 -10.76
N ARG A 156 -14.07 -3.20 -9.56
CA ARG A 156 -13.67 -4.56 -9.13
C ARG A 156 -14.85 -5.52 -9.10
N TYR A 157 -16.00 -5.06 -8.61
CA TYR A 157 -17.24 -5.87 -8.66
C TYR A 157 -17.72 -6.10 -10.07
N ARG A 158 -17.62 -5.13 -10.97
CA ARG A 158 -17.94 -5.32 -12.39
C ARG A 158 -17.07 -6.41 -13.01
N ALA A 159 -15.77 -6.34 -12.83
CA ALA A 159 -14.82 -7.37 -13.30
C ALA A 159 -15.13 -8.75 -12.70
N PHE A 160 -15.50 -8.81 -11.42
CA PHE A 160 -15.94 -10.03 -10.76
C PHE A 160 -17.18 -10.64 -11.44
N LEU A 161 -18.21 -9.84 -11.70
CA LEU A 161 -19.46 -10.29 -12.37
C LEU A 161 -19.20 -10.78 -13.79
N GLU A 162 -18.38 -10.06 -14.56
CA GLU A 162 -17.98 -10.46 -15.90
C GLU A 162 -17.20 -11.79 -15.90
N THR A 163 -16.33 -11.99 -14.92
CA THR A 163 -15.59 -13.25 -14.77
C THR A 163 -16.49 -14.38 -14.33
N LEU A 164 -17.44 -14.11 -13.43
CA LEU A 164 -18.44 -15.09 -12.98
C LEU A 164 -19.35 -15.55 -14.12
N GLU A 165 -19.79 -14.62 -14.98
CA GLU A 165 -20.62 -14.95 -16.14
C GLU A 165 -19.87 -15.85 -17.16
N ARG A 166 -18.60 -15.57 -17.39
CA ARG A 166 -17.74 -16.38 -18.28
C ARG A 166 -17.36 -17.73 -17.70
N ASP A 167 -17.15 -17.78 -16.37
CA ASP A 167 -16.63 -18.93 -15.60
C ASP A 167 -15.56 -19.74 -16.36
N PRO A 168 -14.44 -19.12 -16.78
CA PRO A 168 -13.50 -19.71 -17.73
C PRO A 168 -12.87 -21.01 -17.21
N MET A 169 -12.73 -21.14 -15.90
CA MET A 169 -12.17 -22.31 -15.24
C MET A 169 -13.24 -23.31 -14.74
N ARG A 170 -14.52 -23.01 -14.91
CA ARG A 170 -15.65 -23.80 -14.39
C ARG A 170 -15.56 -24.04 -12.88
N ARG A 171 -15.12 -23.03 -12.13
CA ARG A 171 -14.94 -23.10 -10.67
C ARG A 171 -16.10 -22.47 -9.89
N ALA A 172 -17.00 -21.73 -10.52
CA ALA A 172 -18.08 -20.99 -9.86
C ALA A 172 -19.00 -21.89 -9.01
N ALA A 173 -19.35 -23.07 -9.52
CA ALA A 173 -20.19 -24.01 -8.78
C ALA A 173 -19.57 -24.53 -7.46
N GLN A 174 -18.25 -24.44 -7.32
CA GLN A 174 -17.52 -24.93 -6.14
C GLN A 174 -17.39 -23.87 -5.03
N VAL A 175 -17.69 -22.60 -5.34
CA VAL A 175 -17.46 -21.45 -4.45
C VAL A 175 -18.72 -20.58 -4.31
N GLN A 176 -19.89 -21.19 -4.38
CA GLN A 176 -21.19 -20.48 -4.26
C GLN A 176 -21.32 -19.68 -2.97
N PRO A 177 -20.90 -20.19 -1.76
CA PRO A 177 -20.95 -19.39 -0.53
C PRO A 177 -20.13 -18.10 -0.60
N GLU A 178 -18.96 -18.15 -1.22
CA GLU A 178 -18.07 -16.98 -1.41
C GLU A 178 -18.68 -15.97 -2.39
N ILE A 179 -19.29 -16.47 -3.47
CA ILE A 179 -20.00 -15.63 -4.45
C ILE A 179 -21.19 -14.92 -3.80
N GLU A 180 -22.03 -15.66 -3.07
CA GLU A 180 -23.20 -15.10 -2.37
C GLU A 180 -22.76 -14.07 -1.31
N PHE A 181 -21.69 -14.34 -0.58
CA PHE A 181 -21.13 -13.41 0.38
C PHE A 181 -20.72 -12.09 -0.27
N ALA A 182 -20.05 -12.17 -1.42
CA ALA A 182 -19.62 -10.99 -2.18
C ALA A 182 -20.83 -10.20 -2.73
N LEU A 183 -21.78 -10.87 -3.37
CA LEU A 183 -22.96 -10.23 -3.98
C LEU A 183 -23.85 -9.53 -2.95
N ALA A 184 -24.02 -10.12 -1.77
CA ALA A 184 -24.84 -9.54 -0.69
C ALA A 184 -24.30 -8.20 -0.18
N ARG A 185 -23.03 -7.85 -0.44
CA ARG A 185 -22.36 -6.63 0.04
C ARG A 185 -22.07 -5.62 -1.05
N GLN A 186 -22.33 -5.93 -2.30
CA GLN A 186 -21.95 -5.12 -3.46
C GLN A 186 -22.44 -3.67 -3.37
N SER A 187 -23.67 -3.43 -2.93
CA SER A 187 -24.24 -2.08 -2.85
C SER A 187 -23.55 -1.20 -1.82
N GLU A 188 -23.18 -1.76 -0.66
CA GLU A 188 -22.47 -1.04 0.39
C GLU A 188 -21.04 -0.69 -0.03
N MET A 189 -20.38 -1.56 -0.78
CA MET A 189 -19.00 -1.38 -1.23
C MET A 189 -18.83 -0.24 -2.24
N ALA A 190 -19.91 0.31 -2.78
CA ALA A 190 -19.88 1.49 -3.63
C ALA A 190 -19.84 2.81 -2.84
N ALA A 191 -20.05 2.78 -1.51
CA ALA A 191 -20.29 3.98 -0.70
C ALA A 191 -19.11 4.97 -0.73
N LEU A 192 -17.87 4.50 -0.61
CA LEU A 192 -16.68 5.38 -0.62
C LEU A 192 -16.50 6.07 -1.98
N GLN A 193 -16.65 5.34 -3.08
CA GLN A 193 -16.57 5.91 -4.42
C GLN A 193 -17.71 6.89 -4.70
N THR A 194 -18.89 6.62 -4.16
CA THR A 194 -20.04 7.53 -4.27
C THR A 194 -19.77 8.82 -3.52
N ALA A 195 -19.26 8.74 -2.29
CA ALA A 195 -18.93 9.90 -1.47
C ALA A 195 -17.81 10.75 -2.08
N LEU A 196 -16.76 10.12 -2.66
CA LEU A 196 -15.72 10.82 -3.41
C LEU A 196 -16.28 11.58 -4.62
N LYS A 197 -17.09 10.91 -5.45
CA LYS A 197 -17.72 11.52 -6.64
C LYS A 197 -18.69 12.65 -6.29
N ALA A 198 -19.35 12.55 -5.12
CA ALA A 198 -20.24 13.59 -4.61
C ALA A 198 -19.50 14.78 -3.97
N GLY A 199 -18.17 14.69 -3.80
CA GLY A 199 -17.37 15.70 -3.09
C GLY A 199 -17.59 15.72 -1.58
N GLU A 200 -18.19 14.68 -1.00
CA GLU A 200 -18.35 14.51 0.45
C GLU A 200 -17.03 14.09 1.12
N LEU A 201 -16.17 13.43 0.38
CA LEU A 201 -14.81 13.11 0.78
C LEU A 201 -13.81 13.92 -0.06
N PRO A 202 -12.75 14.49 0.54
CA PRO A 202 -11.72 15.17 -0.22
C PRO A 202 -10.89 14.18 -1.03
N LEU A 203 -10.46 14.60 -2.21
CA LEU A 203 -9.42 13.89 -2.96
C LEU A 203 -8.08 14.17 -2.29
N ARG A 204 -7.35 13.10 -1.98
CA ARG A 204 -6.04 13.18 -1.33
C ARG A 204 -4.97 12.45 -2.13
N VAL A 205 -3.71 12.70 -1.81
CA VAL A 205 -2.61 11.82 -2.19
C VAL A 205 -2.70 10.57 -1.32
N THR A 206 -2.82 9.40 -1.93
CA THR A 206 -2.89 8.12 -1.23
C THR A 206 -1.70 7.24 -1.57
N HIS A 207 -1.21 6.50 -0.60
CA HIS A 207 -0.12 5.54 -0.79
C HIS A 207 -0.60 4.26 -1.48
N ASN A 208 -1.79 3.78 -1.10
CA ASN A 208 -2.51 2.62 -1.65
C ASN A 208 -1.84 1.23 -1.44
N ASP A 209 -0.73 1.15 -0.72
CA ASP A 209 -0.10 -0.11 -0.27
C ASP A 209 0.51 0.10 1.12
N THR A 210 -0.36 0.31 2.12
CA THR A 210 0.01 0.75 3.46
C THR A 210 0.35 -0.39 4.41
N LYS A 211 1.23 -1.25 3.97
CA LYS A 211 1.81 -2.32 4.80
C LYS A 211 2.89 -1.77 5.72
N LEU A 212 3.07 -2.41 6.87
CA LEU A 212 4.10 -2.03 7.85
C LEU A 212 5.51 -1.94 7.25
N ASN A 213 5.85 -2.84 6.33
CA ASN A 213 7.17 -2.86 5.69
C ASN A 213 7.39 -1.69 4.71
N ASN A 214 6.39 -0.86 4.47
CA ASN A 214 6.50 0.37 3.70
C ASN A 214 6.72 1.61 4.60
N VAL A 215 6.96 1.41 5.91
CA VAL A 215 7.41 2.43 6.84
C VAL A 215 8.76 2.02 7.44
N LEU A 216 9.80 2.80 7.17
CA LEU A 216 11.07 2.66 7.85
C LEU A 216 10.98 3.30 9.23
N LEU A 217 11.41 2.56 10.24
CA LEU A 217 11.52 3.06 11.62
C LEU A 217 12.98 3.43 11.90
N ASP A 218 13.21 4.49 12.66
CA ASP A 218 14.54 4.84 13.17
C ASP A 218 15.09 3.71 14.06
N ALA A 219 16.28 3.22 13.78
CA ALA A 219 16.84 2.04 14.43
C ALA A 219 17.06 2.21 15.94
N LYS A 220 17.21 3.44 16.45
CA LYS A 220 17.44 3.71 17.85
C LYS A 220 16.15 3.94 18.63
N THR A 221 15.25 4.72 18.06
CA THR A 221 14.01 5.14 18.75
C THR A 221 12.81 4.28 18.42
N ARG A 222 12.89 3.46 17.35
CA ARG A 222 11.79 2.71 16.75
C ARG A 222 10.59 3.58 16.31
N LYS A 223 10.78 4.88 16.19
CA LYS A 223 9.73 5.79 15.70
C LYS A 223 9.67 5.77 14.17
N ALA A 224 8.46 5.98 13.62
CA ALA A 224 8.26 6.16 12.21
C ALA A 224 9.17 7.27 11.66
N LEU A 225 9.84 7.00 10.56
CA LEU A 225 10.81 7.91 9.97
C LEU A 225 10.51 8.22 8.51
N CYS A 226 10.39 7.20 7.66
CA CYS A 226 10.26 7.40 6.21
C CYS A 226 9.26 6.40 5.63
N VAL A 227 8.30 6.91 4.85
CA VAL A 227 7.42 6.08 4.03
C VAL A 227 8.13 5.79 2.71
N ILE A 228 8.14 4.52 2.32
CA ILE A 228 8.83 4.01 1.13
C ILE A 228 7.85 3.29 0.20
N ASP A 229 8.33 2.83 -0.96
CA ASP A 229 7.54 2.13 -1.99
C ASP A 229 6.38 2.98 -2.54
N LEU A 230 6.73 4.15 -3.09
CA LEU A 230 5.78 5.16 -3.56
C LEU A 230 5.17 4.84 -4.95
N ASP A 231 5.29 3.63 -5.46
CA ASP A 231 4.86 3.26 -6.81
C ASP A 231 3.35 3.31 -7.02
N THR A 232 2.61 3.12 -5.94
CA THR A 232 1.14 3.17 -5.93
C THR A 232 0.58 4.50 -5.46
N VAL A 233 1.44 5.53 -5.35
CA VAL A 233 0.98 6.87 -4.96
C VAL A 233 0.15 7.49 -6.08
N MET A 234 -1.14 7.69 -5.81
CA MET A 234 -2.16 8.15 -6.75
C MET A 234 -3.20 9.04 -6.05
N PRO A 235 -4.07 9.73 -6.81
CA PRO A 235 -5.23 10.38 -6.21
C PRO A 235 -6.19 9.36 -5.60
N GLY A 236 -6.70 9.61 -4.40
CA GLY A 236 -7.62 8.69 -3.75
C GLY A 236 -8.25 9.25 -2.47
N SER A 237 -8.58 8.37 -1.55
CA SER A 237 -9.13 8.69 -0.24
C SER A 237 -8.21 8.19 0.87
N SER A 238 -8.04 8.99 1.93
CA SER A 238 -7.36 8.56 3.17
C SER A 238 -7.91 7.26 3.75
N LEU A 239 -9.17 6.93 3.42
CA LEU A 239 -9.85 5.71 3.85
C LEU A 239 -9.29 4.45 3.18
N TYR A 240 -8.65 4.57 2.00
CA TYR A 240 -7.97 3.45 1.36
C TYR A 240 -6.71 3.08 2.14
N ASP A 241 -5.89 4.08 2.47
CA ASP A 241 -4.65 3.88 3.24
C ASP A 241 -4.94 3.32 4.64
N PHE A 242 -5.89 3.93 5.36
CA PHE A 242 -6.34 3.41 6.65
C PHE A 242 -6.86 1.97 6.52
N GLY A 243 -7.71 1.73 5.53
CA GLY A 243 -8.38 0.44 5.33
C GLY A 243 -7.41 -0.69 4.99
N ASP A 244 -6.44 -0.44 4.10
CA ASP A 244 -5.45 -1.44 3.73
C ASP A 244 -4.54 -1.80 4.90
N SER A 245 -4.13 -0.81 5.71
CA SER A 245 -3.36 -1.05 6.94
C SER A 245 -4.11 -1.92 7.94
N ILE A 246 -5.42 -1.67 8.15
CA ILE A 246 -6.25 -2.48 9.06
C ILE A 246 -6.43 -3.90 8.51
N ARG A 247 -6.74 -4.03 7.22
CA ARG A 247 -6.88 -5.31 6.55
C ARG A 247 -5.69 -6.24 6.81
N PHE A 248 -4.49 -5.69 6.67
CA PHE A 248 -3.25 -6.46 6.82
C PHE A 248 -2.82 -6.56 8.28
N GLY A 249 -2.75 -5.45 9.01
CA GLY A 249 -2.12 -5.37 10.32
C GLY A 249 -3.01 -5.78 11.49
N ALA A 250 -4.34 -5.64 11.38
CA ALA A 250 -5.27 -6.05 12.44
C ALA A 250 -5.78 -7.50 12.29
N ALA A 251 -5.40 -8.20 11.23
CA ALA A 251 -5.69 -9.62 11.07
C ALA A 251 -4.89 -10.47 12.07
N THR A 252 -5.52 -11.51 12.63
CA THR A 252 -4.90 -12.41 13.64
C THR A 252 -4.15 -13.58 13.02
N ALA A 253 -4.30 -13.84 11.71
CA ALA A 253 -3.68 -14.94 11.00
C ALA A 253 -3.16 -14.48 9.62
N ALA A 254 -2.41 -15.35 8.94
CA ALA A 254 -1.86 -15.09 7.62
C ALA A 254 -2.97 -14.89 6.57
N GLU A 255 -2.68 -14.13 5.51
CA GLU A 255 -3.64 -13.81 4.45
C GLU A 255 -4.18 -15.05 3.74
N ASP A 256 -3.43 -16.16 3.70
CA ASP A 256 -3.81 -17.43 3.09
C ASP A 256 -4.03 -18.56 4.12
N GLU A 257 -4.39 -18.19 5.38
CA GLU A 257 -4.70 -19.17 6.45
C GLU A 257 -5.90 -20.04 6.02
N ARG A 258 -5.75 -21.35 6.17
CA ARG A 258 -6.79 -22.32 5.84
C ARG A 258 -7.78 -22.57 6.97
N ASP A 259 -7.32 -22.45 8.20
CA ASP A 259 -8.18 -22.54 9.38
C ASP A 259 -8.81 -21.20 9.68
N LEU A 260 -9.98 -20.96 9.12
CA LEU A 260 -10.72 -19.72 9.28
C LEU A 260 -11.14 -19.42 10.73
N SER A 261 -11.08 -20.40 11.64
CA SER A 261 -11.35 -20.17 13.07
C SER A 261 -10.27 -19.30 13.73
N ARG A 262 -9.08 -19.24 13.14
CA ARG A 262 -7.95 -18.43 13.60
C ARG A 262 -7.99 -16.99 13.07
N MET A 263 -8.84 -16.73 12.06
CA MET A 263 -8.91 -15.43 11.39
C MET A 263 -9.98 -14.56 12.04
N GLU A 264 -9.53 -13.50 12.69
CA GLU A 264 -10.34 -12.45 13.29
C GLU A 264 -9.72 -11.07 13.07
N MET A 265 -10.51 -10.02 13.15
CA MET A 265 -10.03 -8.65 13.26
C MET A 265 -9.81 -8.30 14.73
N SER A 266 -8.58 -8.01 15.12
CA SER A 266 -8.23 -7.59 16.47
C SER A 266 -8.69 -6.16 16.74
N LEU A 267 -9.65 -5.99 17.66
CA LEU A 267 -10.08 -4.66 18.11
C LEU A 267 -8.95 -3.88 18.79
N GLU A 268 -8.05 -4.57 19.49
CA GLU A 268 -6.88 -3.94 20.12
C GLU A 268 -5.96 -3.32 19.07
N ARG A 269 -5.59 -4.08 18.04
CA ARG A 269 -4.79 -3.57 16.91
C ARG A 269 -5.53 -2.49 16.13
N PHE A 270 -6.83 -2.65 15.87
CA PHE A 270 -7.65 -1.61 15.27
C PHE A 270 -7.59 -0.32 16.09
N HIS A 271 -7.71 -0.38 17.41
CA HIS A 271 -7.61 0.76 18.32
C HIS A 271 -6.22 1.40 18.27
N VAL A 272 -5.18 0.60 18.37
CA VAL A 272 -3.78 1.07 18.34
C VAL A 272 -3.51 1.84 17.04
N PHE A 273 -3.89 1.27 15.90
CA PHE A 273 -3.69 1.92 14.60
C PHE A 273 -4.54 3.19 14.47
N THR A 274 -5.83 3.13 14.81
CA THR A 274 -6.75 4.28 14.78
C THR A 274 -6.19 5.45 15.58
N ARG A 275 -5.71 5.20 16.80
CA ARG A 275 -5.07 6.20 17.67
C ARG A 275 -3.87 6.86 17.00
N GLY A 276 -2.95 6.07 16.42
CA GLY A 276 -1.77 6.59 15.74
C GLY A 276 -2.13 7.42 14.51
N TYR A 277 -3.04 6.91 13.68
CA TYR A 277 -3.44 7.54 12.43
C TYR A 277 -4.19 8.88 12.65
N VAL A 278 -5.17 8.89 13.54
CA VAL A 278 -5.97 10.10 13.86
C VAL A 278 -5.08 11.20 14.46
N ARG A 279 -4.19 10.85 15.40
CA ARG A 279 -3.27 11.80 16.03
C ARG A 279 -2.25 12.40 15.09
N SER A 280 -1.75 11.61 14.15
CA SER A 280 -0.73 12.06 13.19
C SER A 280 -1.32 12.74 11.94
N CYS A 281 -2.64 12.65 11.73
CA CYS A 281 -3.35 13.31 10.64
C CYS A 281 -4.53 14.18 11.15
N PRO A 282 -4.28 15.28 11.88
CA PRO A 282 -5.32 16.15 12.42
C PRO A 282 -6.16 16.84 11.32
N GLY A 283 -5.69 16.87 10.08
CA GLY A 283 -6.39 17.41 8.92
C GLY A 283 -7.49 16.51 8.34
N LEU A 284 -7.80 15.36 8.95
CA LEU A 284 -8.94 14.55 8.53
C LEU A 284 -10.27 15.27 8.80
N THR A 285 -11.14 15.27 7.79
CA THR A 285 -12.50 15.82 7.94
C THR A 285 -13.35 14.95 8.85
N GLN A 286 -14.43 15.53 9.40
CA GLN A 286 -15.38 14.76 10.21
C GLN A 286 -15.95 13.56 9.46
N LYS A 287 -16.21 13.71 8.16
CA LYS A 287 -16.73 12.64 7.31
C LYS A 287 -15.72 11.51 7.10
N GLU A 288 -14.44 11.84 6.94
CA GLU A 288 -13.37 10.83 6.85
C GLU A 288 -13.29 10.04 8.16
N LEU A 289 -13.28 10.71 9.30
CA LEU A 289 -13.24 10.06 10.62
C LEU A 289 -14.42 9.11 10.83
N GLU A 290 -15.64 9.55 10.53
CA GLU A 290 -16.85 8.72 10.65
C GLU A 290 -16.81 7.47 9.77
N LEU A 291 -16.13 7.54 8.62
CA LEU A 291 -16.05 6.47 7.63
C LEU A 291 -14.81 5.58 7.76
N LEU A 292 -13.89 5.80 8.73
CA LEU A 292 -12.73 4.93 8.94
C LEU A 292 -13.10 3.44 9.07
N PRO A 293 -14.14 3.04 9.86
CA PRO A 293 -14.55 1.64 9.93
C PRO A 293 -15.03 1.10 8.58
N LEU A 294 -15.73 1.93 7.78
CA LEU A 294 -16.16 1.54 6.44
C LEU A 294 -14.97 1.41 5.49
N GLY A 295 -13.96 2.27 5.61
CA GLY A 295 -12.68 2.16 4.90
C GLY A 295 -12.05 0.79 5.11
N ALA A 296 -11.90 0.36 6.36
CA ALA A 296 -11.36 -0.95 6.71
C ALA A 296 -12.17 -2.10 6.09
N LYS A 297 -13.50 -2.04 6.22
CA LYS A 297 -14.39 -3.06 5.65
C LYS A 297 -14.33 -3.09 4.13
N THR A 298 -14.35 -1.92 3.47
CA THR A 298 -14.34 -1.82 2.00
C THR A 298 -13.03 -2.35 1.41
N MET A 299 -11.87 -1.95 1.96
CA MET A 299 -10.58 -2.41 1.46
C MET A 299 -10.39 -3.92 1.65
N THR A 300 -10.85 -4.45 2.78
CA THR A 300 -10.84 -5.90 3.04
C THR A 300 -11.74 -6.64 2.06
N MET A 301 -12.95 -6.14 1.83
CA MET A 301 -13.90 -6.75 0.90
C MET A 301 -13.40 -6.68 -0.54
N GLU A 302 -12.87 -5.53 -0.98
CA GLU A 302 -12.29 -5.36 -2.31
C GLU A 302 -11.17 -6.37 -2.57
N CYS A 303 -10.27 -6.51 -1.61
CA CYS A 303 -9.16 -7.47 -1.72
C CYS A 303 -9.68 -8.91 -1.84
N GLY A 304 -10.69 -9.29 -1.04
CA GLY A 304 -11.32 -10.59 -1.11
C GLY A 304 -12.00 -10.86 -2.46
N VAL A 305 -12.71 -9.86 -3.00
CA VAL A 305 -13.33 -9.95 -4.34
C VAL A 305 -12.27 -10.09 -5.43
N ARG A 306 -11.15 -9.36 -5.34
CA ARG A 306 -10.05 -9.48 -6.30
C ARG A 306 -9.40 -10.87 -6.28
N PHE A 307 -9.18 -11.45 -5.10
CA PHE A 307 -8.67 -12.83 -4.98
C PHE A 307 -9.66 -13.86 -5.54
N LEU A 308 -10.95 -13.69 -5.25
CA LEU A 308 -11.98 -14.59 -5.79
C LEU A 308 -12.09 -14.47 -7.30
N THR A 309 -12.01 -13.26 -7.85
CA THR A 309 -12.00 -13.01 -9.29
C THR A 309 -10.84 -13.71 -9.96
N ASP A 310 -9.62 -13.54 -9.42
CA ASP A 310 -8.42 -14.16 -9.97
C ASP A 310 -8.47 -15.70 -9.89
N TYR A 311 -8.98 -16.25 -8.78
CA TYR A 311 -9.23 -17.70 -8.67
C TYR A 311 -10.19 -18.21 -9.75
N LEU A 312 -11.28 -17.48 -10.00
CA LEU A 312 -12.26 -17.84 -11.04
C LEU A 312 -11.69 -17.68 -12.46
N ASP A 313 -10.77 -16.74 -12.65
CA ASP A 313 -10.13 -16.45 -13.95
C ASP A 313 -8.89 -17.34 -14.24
N GLY A 314 -8.37 -18.09 -13.26
CA GLY A 314 -7.28 -19.05 -13.45
C GLY A 314 -5.96 -18.69 -12.77
N ASP A 315 -5.98 -17.82 -11.76
CA ASP A 315 -4.84 -17.44 -10.93
C ASP A 315 -3.70 -16.76 -11.74
N HIS A 316 -4.06 -15.74 -12.54
CA HIS A 316 -3.14 -15.05 -13.45
C HIS A 316 -2.58 -13.73 -12.89
N TYR A 317 -3.29 -13.08 -11.98
CA TYR A 317 -2.93 -11.76 -11.49
C TYR A 317 -2.02 -11.80 -10.25
N PHE A 318 -2.41 -12.56 -9.24
CA PHE A 318 -1.63 -12.69 -8.01
C PHE A 318 -0.70 -13.90 -8.08
N ALA A 319 0.55 -13.72 -7.63
CA ALA A 319 1.48 -14.83 -7.51
C ALA A 319 0.93 -15.89 -6.54
N VAL A 320 0.88 -17.14 -7.00
CA VAL A 320 0.45 -18.29 -6.21
C VAL A 320 1.57 -19.32 -6.14
N HIS A 321 1.69 -19.98 -4.99
CA HIS A 321 2.69 -21.04 -4.74
C HIS A 321 2.06 -22.42 -4.57
N ARG A 322 0.72 -22.49 -4.60
CA ARG A 322 -0.07 -23.71 -4.48
C ARG A 322 -1.46 -23.53 -5.09
N ASP A 323 -2.08 -24.64 -5.46
CA ASP A 323 -3.45 -24.64 -5.95
C ASP A 323 -4.43 -24.12 -4.90
N GLY A 324 -5.39 -23.30 -5.30
CA GLY A 324 -6.43 -22.74 -4.44
C GLY A 324 -5.96 -21.66 -3.46
N GLN A 325 -4.73 -21.17 -3.56
CA GLN A 325 -4.22 -20.16 -2.64
C GLN A 325 -5.02 -18.87 -2.69
N ASN A 326 -5.43 -18.41 -3.89
CA ASN A 326 -6.28 -17.21 -3.99
C ASN A 326 -7.69 -17.44 -3.42
N LEU A 327 -8.21 -18.66 -3.47
CA LEU A 327 -9.47 -18.98 -2.80
C LEU A 327 -9.32 -18.91 -1.26
N ASP A 328 -8.23 -19.45 -0.72
CA ASP A 328 -7.96 -19.33 0.72
C ASP A 328 -7.80 -17.86 1.12
N ARG A 329 -7.09 -17.06 0.33
CA ARG A 329 -6.98 -15.60 0.53
C ARG A 329 -8.35 -14.90 0.48
N ALA A 330 -9.21 -15.23 -0.48
CA ALA A 330 -10.56 -14.67 -0.54
C ALA A 330 -11.36 -15.00 0.72
N ARG A 331 -11.30 -16.25 1.17
CA ARG A 331 -11.99 -16.73 2.38
C ARG A 331 -11.53 -16.01 3.64
N THR A 332 -10.24 -15.78 3.81
CA THR A 332 -9.70 -15.03 4.96
C THR A 332 -10.20 -13.59 4.96
N GLN A 333 -10.22 -12.92 3.80
CA GLN A 333 -10.74 -11.55 3.71
C GLN A 333 -12.25 -11.51 4.01
N PHE A 334 -13.04 -12.43 3.48
CA PHE A 334 -14.48 -12.50 3.76
C PHE A 334 -14.75 -12.83 5.24
N ARG A 335 -13.91 -13.65 5.85
CA ARG A 335 -13.98 -13.94 7.28
C ARG A 335 -13.69 -12.68 8.11
N LEU A 336 -12.68 -11.89 7.73
CA LEU A 336 -12.39 -10.60 8.37
C LEU A 336 -13.55 -9.62 8.23
N VAL A 337 -14.16 -9.49 7.04
CA VAL A 337 -15.34 -8.64 6.83
C VAL A 337 -16.49 -9.07 7.74
N ALA A 338 -16.79 -10.36 7.79
CA ALA A 338 -17.85 -10.88 8.65
C ALA A 338 -17.57 -10.63 10.14
N ASP A 339 -16.32 -10.62 10.55
CA ASP A 339 -15.92 -10.32 11.92
C ASP A 339 -16.00 -8.82 12.23
N MET A 340 -15.59 -7.95 11.28
CA MET A 340 -15.78 -6.50 11.38
C MET A 340 -17.26 -6.14 11.51
N GLU A 341 -18.15 -6.82 10.78
CA GLU A 341 -19.60 -6.61 10.89
C GLU A 341 -20.14 -6.93 12.29
N LYS A 342 -19.63 -7.97 12.92
CA LYS A 342 -19.98 -8.31 14.31
C LYS A 342 -19.46 -7.29 15.31
N LYS A 343 -18.27 -6.73 15.05
CA LYS A 343 -17.56 -5.79 15.92
C LYS A 343 -17.82 -4.31 15.53
N TRP A 344 -18.83 -4.06 14.67
CA TRP A 344 -19.04 -2.76 14.04
C TRP A 344 -19.22 -1.62 15.03
N ASN A 345 -20.06 -1.82 16.04
CA ASN A 345 -20.32 -0.80 17.05
C ASN A 345 -19.08 -0.45 17.88
N GLU A 346 -18.25 -1.46 18.19
CA GLU A 346 -16.98 -1.28 18.90
C GLU A 346 -15.98 -0.51 18.04
N MET A 347 -15.89 -0.80 16.74
CA MET A 347 -15.03 -0.05 15.81
C MET A 347 -15.46 1.42 15.75
N GLN A 348 -16.76 1.70 15.60
CA GLN A 348 -17.28 3.07 15.59
C GLN A 348 -16.98 3.79 16.91
N LYS A 349 -17.17 3.12 18.07
CA LYS A 349 -16.87 3.67 19.38
C LYS A 349 -15.39 4.03 19.54
N ILE A 350 -14.48 3.15 19.12
CA ILE A 350 -13.03 3.39 19.14
C ILE A 350 -12.68 4.65 18.35
N VAL A 351 -13.20 4.79 17.13
CA VAL A 351 -12.95 5.98 16.30
C VAL A 351 -13.47 7.23 16.97
N ALA A 352 -14.70 7.21 17.51
CA ALA A 352 -15.29 8.35 18.20
C ALA A 352 -14.47 8.76 19.45
N GLU A 353 -14.00 7.79 20.23
CA GLU A 353 -13.19 8.04 21.43
C GLU A 353 -11.84 8.69 21.07
N GLU A 354 -11.14 8.21 20.05
CA GLU A 354 -9.84 8.78 19.66
C GLU A 354 -10.01 10.15 18.99
N THR A 355 -11.06 10.37 18.23
CA THR A 355 -11.40 11.69 17.65
C THR A 355 -11.71 12.73 18.71
N ASN A 356 -12.44 12.37 19.78
CA ASN A 356 -12.80 13.30 20.85
C ASN A 356 -11.64 13.67 21.78
N LYS A 357 -10.61 12.83 21.88
CA LYS A 357 -9.41 13.12 22.70
C LYS A 357 -8.47 14.14 22.02
N GLU A 358 -8.56 14.30 20.71
CA GLU A 358 -7.71 15.21 19.92
C GLU A 358 -8.36 16.60 19.69
N ARG A 359 -9.65 16.74 19.97
CA ARG A 359 -10.40 18.00 19.93
C ARG A 359 -10.52 18.63 21.31
#